data_2441b25367fe97f7c31cda5a1401f58b
#
_entry.id   2441b25367fe97f7c31cda5a1401f58b
#
_cell.length_a   1.000
_cell.length_b   1.000
_cell.length_c   1.000
_cell.angle_alpha   90.00
_cell.angle_beta   90.00
_cell.angle_gamma   90.00
#
_symmetry.space_group_name_H-M   'P 1'
#
loop_
_entity.id
_entity.type
_entity.pdbx_description
1 polymer ?
#
loop_
_entity_poly.entity_id
_entity_poly.type
_entity_poly.pdbx_seq_one_letter_code
_entity_poly.pdbx_strand_id
1 'polypeptide(L)'
;MRSFKRLLTGGILVTALSMSAQQLTLPDAIRIAQENSYDAQLARFSFLASYWTYRSFKAELLPSVNMNGGLANFDHSLVAVRNYENGQVAYVNNNSMTNHLTLSLDQQIAATGGTVSLQSYLYRLDQFSYDEKTYNSQPLRVSYTQPLRSFNSLKWEKKTAPIEYQIAQKDYLTAMQDVTLRVTGLFFSVLSAQSDYKQSLATQQDREALFNMAQKRLELGTTTKSEVLQLELSLLNARVAVNKEKLELDDRMYQFFSYLRVTDYAEAELIPPYVVPEVLLNADEVLLKAIANSSHTLEQRQQMLEVEKALAQAKSSKGLQLTLSGEVGFSQTGSTFNDAYRRLRDNEIVGLTLSLPIFDWGVSRGRVKMAEARMDVTRTKLEQAHSDYVQDLRKKVLQFNTQPMQCKDALRAQEIAEERYGIMRRRFETGAVSVTDLNTAQQEMESAKSQYISQLQTFWTDYYTLQKSTLHDWIHGTDIEVNFKEMINGK
;
A
#
# COMPACT_ATOMS: atom_id res chain seq x y z
N MET A 1 39.10 3.36 7.53
CA MET A 1 38.38 2.54 8.53
C MET A 1 38.13 3.34 9.81
N ARG A 2 37.18 4.30 9.79
CA ARG A 2 36.65 4.99 10.99
C ARG A 2 35.48 5.87 10.51
N SER A 3 34.31 5.29 10.23
CA SER A 3 33.04 6.02 10.05
C SER A 3 31.83 5.10 9.81
N PHE A 4 31.79 3.93 10.43
CA PHE A 4 30.67 2.96 10.24
C PHE A 4 29.97 2.58 11.57
N LYS A 5 30.05 3.44 12.58
CA LYS A 5 29.41 3.21 13.89
C LYS A 5 28.61 4.42 14.39
N ARG A 6 27.69 4.98 13.59
CA ARG A 6 26.69 5.93 14.10
C ARG A 6 25.43 5.88 13.24
N LEU A 7 24.71 4.75 13.22
CA LEU A 7 23.42 4.65 12.56
C LEU A 7 22.60 3.50 13.15
N LEU A 8 22.45 3.49 14.48
CA LEU A 8 21.54 2.55 15.16
C LEU A 8 21.24 3.04 16.59
N THR A 9 20.80 4.30 16.72
CA THR A 9 20.09 4.78 17.92
C THR A 9 19.18 5.94 17.51
N GLY A 10 18.30 5.70 16.53
CA GLY A 10 17.05 6.43 16.42
C GLY A 10 16.11 5.82 17.44
N GLY A 11 16.28 6.15 18.71
CA GLY A 11 15.32 5.85 19.74
C GLY A 11 14.00 6.50 19.35
N ILE A 12 13.02 5.68 19.01
CA ILE A 12 11.60 6.07 19.00
C ILE A 12 11.34 6.51 20.44
N LEU A 13 11.35 7.81 20.67
CA LEU A 13 10.82 8.41 21.88
C LEU A 13 9.30 8.16 21.81
N VAL A 14 8.86 6.99 22.26
CA VAL A 14 7.48 6.76 22.62
C VAL A 14 7.26 7.68 23.81
N THR A 15 6.81 8.90 23.57
CA THR A 15 6.21 9.72 24.61
C THR A 15 4.98 8.93 25.05
N ALA A 16 5.11 8.17 26.11
CA ALA A 16 3.97 7.66 26.87
C ALA A 16 3.22 8.91 27.35
N LEU A 17 2.23 9.34 26.57
CA LEU A 17 1.20 10.24 27.03
C LEU A 17 0.44 9.47 28.11
N SER A 18 0.76 9.78 29.36
CA SER A 18 -0.04 9.34 30.51
C SER A 18 -1.42 9.99 30.37
N MET A 19 -2.37 9.24 29.81
CA MET A 19 -3.77 9.64 29.67
C MET A 19 -4.50 9.31 30.97
N SER A 20 -4.34 10.16 31.98
CA SER A 20 -5.27 10.15 33.13
C SER A 20 -6.59 10.78 32.68
N ALA A 21 -7.69 10.02 32.74
CA ALA A 21 -9.08 10.44 32.47
C ALA A 21 -9.24 11.36 31.24
N GLN A 22 -8.70 10.95 30.07
CA GLN A 22 -8.69 11.80 28.89
C GLN A 22 -9.90 11.49 28.01
N GLN A 23 -10.72 12.51 27.82
CA GLN A 23 -11.79 12.48 26.83
C GLN A 23 -11.18 12.42 25.43
N LEU A 24 -11.48 11.36 24.66
CA LEU A 24 -10.94 11.14 23.33
C LEU A 24 -12.00 11.44 22.26
N THR A 25 -11.68 12.39 21.38
CA THR A 25 -12.54 12.74 20.24
C THR A 25 -12.18 11.92 19.00
N LEU A 26 -13.10 11.84 18.03
CA LEU A 26 -12.83 11.14 16.76
C LEU A 26 -11.64 11.73 16.00
N PRO A 27 -11.46 13.07 15.86
CA PRO A 27 -10.26 13.64 15.23
C PRO A 27 -8.95 13.27 15.95
N ASP A 28 -8.94 13.23 17.29
CA ASP A 28 -7.74 12.82 18.04
C ASP A 28 -7.41 11.35 17.79
N ALA A 29 -8.41 10.47 17.79
CA ALA A 29 -8.24 9.06 17.49
C ALA A 29 -7.67 8.85 16.09
N ILE A 30 -8.17 9.59 15.09
CA ILE A 30 -7.66 9.57 13.73
C ILE A 30 -6.19 9.99 13.69
N ARG A 31 -5.84 11.10 14.33
CA ARG A 31 -4.47 11.60 14.38
C ARG A 31 -3.52 10.58 15.01
N ILE A 32 -3.88 10.01 16.16
CA ILE A 32 -3.08 8.99 16.86
C ILE A 32 -2.89 7.74 15.96
N ALA A 33 -3.97 7.29 15.27
CA ALA A 33 -3.90 6.14 14.39
C ALA A 33 -2.98 6.39 13.18
N GLN A 34 -3.05 7.57 12.58
CA GLN A 34 -2.20 7.96 11.46
C GLN A 34 -0.72 8.08 11.85
N GLU A 35 -0.44 8.45 13.10
CA GLU A 35 0.94 8.53 13.62
C GLU A 35 1.50 7.16 14.02
N ASN A 36 0.71 6.32 14.69
CA ASN A 36 1.21 5.17 15.43
C ASN A 36 0.80 3.79 14.89
N SER A 37 -0.33 3.67 14.16
CA SER A 37 -0.84 2.36 13.73
C SER A 37 0.11 1.61 12.82
N TYR A 38 0.03 0.27 12.84
CA TYR A 38 0.79 -0.56 11.92
C TYR A 38 0.42 -0.30 10.46
N ASP A 39 -0.86 -0.04 10.17
CA ASP A 39 -1.33 0.24 8.81
C ASP A 39 -0.71 1.54 8.27
N ALA A 40 -0.59 2.60 9.09
CA ALA A 40 0.10 3.82 8.71
C ALA A 40 1.61 3.61 8.47
N GLN A 41 2.27 2.78 9.30
CA GLN A 41 3.67 2.41 9.10
C GLN A 41 3.86 1.59 7.81
N LEU A 42 2.97 0.63 7.53
CA LEU A 42 2.99 -0.15 6.28
C LEU A 42 2.81 0.74 5.05
N ALA A 43 1.87 1.69 5.09
CA ALA A 43 1.67 2.67 4.02
C ALA A 43 2.94 3.49 3.77
N ARG A 44 3.60 3.97 4.83
CA ARG A 44 4.86 4.70 4.75
C ARG A 44 5.98 3.87 4.15
N PHE A 45 6.17 2.63 4.60
CA PHE A 45 7.24 1.77 4.08
C PHE A 45 6.99 1.35 2.63
N SER A 46 5.74 1.11 2.24
CA SER A 46 5.37 0.82 0.86
C SER A 46 5.68 1.99 -0.06
N PHE A 47 5.35 3.21 0.34
CA PHE A 47 5.73 4.42 -0.39
C PHE A 47 7.25 4.57 -0.50
N LEU A 48 8.01 4.38 0.59
CA LEU A 48 9.47 4.45 0.58
C LEU A 48 10.10 3.42 -0.34
N ALA A 49 9.56 2.19 -0.39
CA ALA A 49 10.01 1.16 -1.33
C ALA A 49 9.82 1.62 -2.78
N SER A 50 8.64 2.16 -3.11
CA SER A 50 8.34 2.70 -4.45
C SER A 50 9.22 3.91 -4.81
N TYR A 51 9.49 4.78 -3.86
CA TYR A 51 10.42 5.89 -4.04
C TYR A 51 11.84 5.41 -4.39
N TRP A 52 12.36 4.41 -3.64
CA TRP A 52 13.68 3.87 -3.91
C TRP A 52 13.75 3.11 -5.23
N THR A 53 12.67 2.43 -5.62
CA THR A 53 12.54 1.83 -6.97
C THR A 53 12.67 2.89 -8.06
N TYR A 54 11.91 3.99 -7.95
CA TYR A 54 12.00 5.10 -8.90
C TYR A 54 13.36 5.78 -8.90
N ARG A 55 13.98 5.94 -7.73
CA ARG A 55 15.32 6.52 -7.61
C ARG A 55 16.38 5.61 -8.22
N SER A 56 16.29 4.30 -8.02
CA SER A 56 17.17 3.31 -8.65
C SER A 56 17.06 3.35 -10.16
N PHE A 57 15.83 3.38 -10.69
CA PHE A 57 15.62 3.57 -12.13
C PHE A 57 16.28 4.85 -12.65
N LYS A 58 16.17 5.97 -11.95
CA LYS A 58 16.88 7.21 -12.32
C LYS A 58 18.39 7.05 -12.31
N ALA A 59 18.92 6.30 -11.36
CA ALA A 59 20.36 6.05 -11.27
C ALA A 59 20.85 5.11 -12.39
N GLU A 60 20.05 4.16 -12.83
CA GLU A 60 20.35 3.28 -13.97
C GLU A 60 20.49 4.03 -15.30
N LEU A 61 19.92 5.23 -15.40
CA LEU A 61 20.09 6.11 -16.55
C LEU A 61 21.44 6.85 -16.56
N LEU A 62 22.22 6.76 -15.48
CA LEU A 62 23.53 7.40 -15.32
C LEU A 62 24.64 6.37 -15.63
N PRO A 63 25.87 6.84 -15.96
CA PRO A 63 27.00 5.96 -16.15
C PRO A 63 27.30 5.13 -14.89
N SER A 64 27.47 3.81 -15.06
CA SER A 64 27.90 2.92 -13.97
C SER A 64 29.35 2.53 -14.12
N VAL A 65 30.10 2.52 -13.02
CA VAL A 65 31.48 2.03 -12.95
C VAL A 65 31.45 0.66 -12.30
N ASN A 66 31.93 -0.35 -13.03
CA ASN A 66 31.95 -1.72 -12.57
C ASN A 66 33.36 -2.29 -12.62
N MET A 67 33.74 -3.07 -11.63
CA MET A 67 34.97 -3.84 -11.62
C MET A 67 34.61 -5.33 -11.51
N ASN A 68 35.02 -6.10 -12.49
CA ASN A 68 34.80 -7.53 -12.54
C ASN A 68 36.16 -8.25 -12.60
N GLY A 69 36.31 -9.35 -11.91
CA GLY A 69 37.55 -10.11 -11.92
C GLY A 69 37.35 -11.57 -11.59
N GLY A 70 38.10 -12.42 -12.25
CA GLY A 70 38.30 -13.82 -11.88
C GLY A 70 39.73 -14.02 -11.42
N LEU A 71 39.91 -14.43 -10.17
CA LEU A 71 41.17 -14.64 -9.57
C LEU A 71 41.39 -16.13 -9.27
N ALA A 72 42.59 -16.63 -9.58
CA ALA A 72 43.02 -18.02 -9.30
C ALA A 72 42.09 -19.09 -9.91
N ASN A 73 41.62 -18.88 -11.15
CA ASN A 73 40.93 -19.93 -11.88
C ASN A 73 41.94 -20.99 -12.31
N PHE A 74 42.04 -22.05 -11.56
CA PHE A 74 42.94 -23.18 -11.82
C PHE A 74 42.21 -24.20 -12.68
N ASP A 75 42.88 -24.63 -13.76
CA ASP A 75 42.40 -25.66 -14.67
C ASP A 75 43.48 -26.75 -14.80
N HIS A 76 43.15 -27.95 -14.36
CA HIS A 76 43.95 -29.14 -14.58
C HIS A 76 43.09 -30.19 -15.32
N SER A 77 43.14 -30.19 -16.63
CA SER A 77 42.29 -31.01 -17.47
C SER A 77 42.99 -31.53 -18.68
N LEU A 78 42.46 -32.59 -19.33
CA LEU A 78 42.88 -33.06 -20.63
C LEU A 78 42.11 -32.31 -21.71
N VAL A 79 42.84 -31.55 -22.51
CA VAL A 79 42.25 -30.78 -23.65
C VAL A 79 42.65 -31.44 -24.95
N ALA A 80 41.68 -31.67 -25.83
CA ALA A 80 41.92 -32.13 -27.19
C ALA A 80 42.46 -30.98 -28.06
N VAL A 81 43.68 -31.08 -28.48
CA VAL A 81 44.33 -30.12 -29.38
C VAL A 81 44.48 -30.76 -30.77
N ARG A 82 43.98 -30.09 -31.79
CA ARG A 82 44.15 -30.53 -33.17
C ARG A 82 45.42 -29.94 -33.74
N ASN A 83 46.30 -30.82 -34.20
CA ASN A 83 47.50 -30.40 -34.93
C ASN A 83 47.10 -29.91 -36.34
N TYR A 84 47.44 -28.67 -36.67
CA TYR A 84 47.08 -28.03 -37.93
C TYR A 84 47.83 -28.62 -39.15
N GLU A 85 49.00 -29.24 -38.94
CA GLU A 85 49.78 -29.79 -40.03
C GLU A 85 49.27 -31.13 -40.53
N ASN A 86 48.81 -32.01 -39.62
CA ASN A 86 48.41 -33.38 -39.99
C ASN A 86 46.95 -33.73 -39.62
N GLY A 87 46.19 -32.79 -39.04
CA GLY A 87 44.80 -32.98 -38.65
C GLY A 87 44.54 -33.94 -37.50
N GLN A 88 45.58 -34.50 -36.91
CA GLN A 88 45.45 -35.43 -35.76
C GLN A 88 45.05 -34.71 -34.49
N VAL A 89 44.25 -35.37 -33.67
CA VAL A 89 43.86 -34.89 -32.36
C VAL A 89 44.75 -35.53 -31.30
N ALA A 90 45.48 -34.71 -30.55
CA ALA A 90 46.25 -35.15 -29.40
C ALA A 90 45.57 -34.60 -28.12
N TYR A 91 45.56 -35.42 -27.06
CA TYR A 91 45.12 -34.96 -25.76
C TYR A 91 46.34 -34.48 -24.96
N VAL A 92 46.34 -33.21 -24.60
CA VAL A 92 47.43 -32.60 -23.79
C VAL A 92 46.88 -32.18 -22.42
N ASN A 93 47.73 -32.34 -21.40
CA ASN A 93 47.40 -31.83 -20.11
C ASN A 93 47.44 -30.30 -20.15
N ASN A 94 46.31 -29.70 -19.88
CA ASN A 94 46.24 -28.29 -19.52
C ASN A 94 46.42 -28.18 -18.00
N ASN A 95 47.46 -27.53 -17.56
CA ASN A 95 47.71 -27.22 -16.19
C ASN A 95 48.03 -25.73 -16.10
N SER A 96 46.96 -24.94 -15.88
CA SER A 96 47.07 -23.49 -15.98
C SER A 96 46.26 -22.76 -14.91
N MET A 97 46.63 -21.52 -14.65
CA MET A 97 45.91 -20.62 -13.80
C MET A 97 45.63 -19.32 -14.56
N THR A 98 44.39 -18.92 -14.61
CA THR A 98 43.97 -17.66 -15.25
C THR A 98 43.49 -16.66 -14.22
N ASN A 99 43.92 -15.42 -14.40
CA ASN A 99 43.46 -14.28 -13.63
C ASN A 99 43.07 -13.18 -14.61
N HIS A 100 41.93 -12.53 -14.40
CA HIS A 100 41.55 -11.38 -15.18
C HIS A 100 40.91 -10.31 -14.33
N LEU A 101 41.05 -9.05 -14.74
CA LEU A 101 40.45 -7.89 -14.13
C LEU A 101 39.94 -6.98 -15.23
N THR A 102 38.67 -6.57 -15.12
CA THR A 102 38.01 -5.64 -16.04
C THR A 102 37.46 -4.49 -15.23
N LEU A 103 37.82 -3.26 -15.56
CA LEU A 103 37.18 -2.04 -15.11
C LEU A 103 36.36 -1.49 -16.27
N SER A 104 35.08 -1.25 -16.07
CA SER A 104 34.21 -0.69 -17.10
C SER A 104 33.43 0.53 -16.58
N LEU A 105 33.24 1.48 -17.49
CA LEU A 105 32.28 2.58 -17.37
C LEU A 105 31.23 2.38 -18.45
N ASP A 106 30.02 2.03 -18.05
CA ASP A 106 28.94 1.66 -18.97
C ASP A 106 27.82 2.69 -18.90
N GLN A 107 27.40 3.22 -20.08
CA GLN A 107 26.30 4.17 -20.21
C GLN A 107 25.26 3.66 -21.20
N GLN A 108 24.03 3.46 -20.71
CA GLN A 108 22.88 3.16 -21.55
C GLN A 108 22.24 4.44 -22.11
N ILE A 109 21.90 4.44 -23.38
CA ILE A 109 21.25 5.57 -24.08
C ILE A 109 19.76 5.26 -24.21
N ALA A 110 18.94 5.76 -23.31
CA ALA A 110 17.50 5.49 -23.24
C ALA A 110 16.75 5.85 -24.54
N ALA A 111 17.20 6.86 -25.28
CA ALA A 111 16.55 7.30 -26.52
C ALA A 111 16.67 6.28 -27.64
N THR A 112 17.83 5.65 -27.81
CA THR A 112 18.16 4.73 -28.91
C THR A 112 18.21 3.28 -28.46
N GLY A 113 18.35 2.99 -27.17
CA GLY A 113 18.59 1.65 -26.62
C GLY A 113 20.03 1.16 -26.82
N GLY A 114 20.94 2.05 -27.27
CA GLY A 114 22.36 1.76 -27.41
C GLY A 114 23.12 1.82 -26.08
N THR A 115 24.29 1.21 -26.05
CA THR A 115 25.19 1.22 -24.90
C THR A 115 26.58 1.65 -25.34
N VAL A 116 27.17 2.61 -24.63
CA VAL A 116 28.58 3.01 -24.73
C VAL A 116 29.30 2.47 -23.52
N SER A 117 30.41 1.77 -23.75
CA SER A 117 31.25 1.27 -22.67
C SER A 117 32.70 1.68 -22.87
N LEU A 118 33.31 2.20 -21.80
CA LEU A 118 34.74 2.44 -21.73
C LEU A 118 35.33 1.38 -20.77
N GLN A 119 36.27 0.59 -21.26
CA GLN A 119 36.77 -0.55 -20.53
C GLN A 119 38.30 -0.59 -20.48
N SER A 120 38.82 -1.09 -19.37
CA SER A 120 40.22 -1.48 -19.21
C SER A 120 40.26 -2.94 -18.78
N TYR A 121 41.04 -3.75 -19.44
CA TYR A 121 41.12 -5.19 -19.23
C TYR A 121 42.56 -5.64 -19.06
N LEU A 122 42.80 -6.48 -18.06
CA LEU A 122 44.06 -7.16 -17.84
C LEU A 122 43.78 -8.63 -17.62
N TYR A 123 44.50 -9.47 -18.34
CA TYR A 123 44.44 -10.93 -18.25
C TYR A 123 45.86 -11.47 -18.02
N ARG A 124 46.00 -12.44 -17.15
CA ARG A 124 47.22 -13.19 -16.87
C ARG A 124 46.93 -14.68 -16.94
N LEU A 125 47.72 -15.38 -17.76
CA LEU A 125 47.76 -16.82 -17.88
C LEU A 125 49.11 -17.33 -17.34
N ASP A 126 49.07 -18.19 -16.35
CA ASP A 126 50.22 -18.98 -15.88
C ASP A 126 50.05 -20.42 -16.40
N GLN A 127 50.91 -20.88 -17.28
CA GLN A 127 50.92 -22.23 -17.78
C GLN A 127 52.00 -23.05 -17.07
N PHE A 128 51.58 -23.86 -16.09
CA PHE A 128 52.52 -24.62 -15.22
C PHE A 128 53.20 -25.75 -15.99
N SER A 129 52.63 -26.29 -17.05
CA SER A 129 53.21 -27.34 -17.85
C SER A 129 54.46 -26.90 -18.63
N TYR A 130 54.56 -25.59 -18.95
CA TYR A 130 55.65 -25.01 -19.73
C TYR A 130 56.46 -23.94 -19.02
N ASP A 131 56.11 -23.68 -17.71
CA ASP A 131 56.66 -22.59 -16.91
C ASP A 131 56.55 -21.20 -17.59
N GLU A 132 55.46 -20.99 -18.33
CA GLU A 132 55.26 -19.77 -19.10
C GLU A 132 54.21 -18.89 -18.43
N LYS A 133 54.43 -17.56 -18.51
CA LYS A 133 53.51 -16.54 -18.06
C LYS A 133 53.20 -15.61 -19.21
N THR A 134 51.92 -15.39 -19.47
CA THR A 134 51.47 -14.48 -20.52
C THR A 134 50.50 -13.45 -19.92
N TYR A 135 50.79 -12.20 -20.20
CA TYR A 135 49.91 -11.07 -19.85
C TYR A 135 49.27 -10.56 -21.15
N ASN A 136 47.96 -10.30 -21.12
CA ASN A 136 47.26 -9.59 -22.15
C ASN A 136 46.61 -8.36 -21.53
N SER A 137 46.97 -7.19 -21.99
CA SER A 137 46.40 -5.91 -21.57
C SER A 137 45.60 -5.26 -22.67
N GLN A 138 44.49 -4.67 -22.32
CA GLN A 138 43.72 -3.72 -23.11
C GLN A 138 43.51 -2.49 -22.23
N PRO A 139 44.49 -1.57 -22.17
CA PRO A 139 44.42 -0.45 -21.18
C PRO A 139 43.25 0.49 -21.43
N LEU A 140 42.84 0.65 -22.68
CA LEU A 140 41.70 1.45 -23.08
C LEU A 140 40.99 0.82 -24.23
N ARG A 141 39.70 0.57 -24.06
CA ARG A 141 38.79 0.06 -25.09
C ARG A 141 37.44 0.81 -24.98
N VAL A 142 37.02 1.44 -26.07
CA VAL A 142 35.71 2.06 -26.18
C VAL A 142 34.85 1.16 -27.04
N SER A 143 33.73 0.71 -26.55
CA SER A 143 32.76 -0.07 -27.31
C SER A 143 31.42 0.65 -27.39
N TYR A 144 30.79 0.55 -28.56
CA TYR A 144 29.45 1.06 -28.79
C TYR A 144 28.60 -0.04 -29.41
N THR A 145 27.49 -0.33 -28.79
CA THR A 145 26.50 -1.28 -29.28
C THR A 145 25.17 -0.56 -29.49
N GLN A 146 24.69 -0.54 -30.74
CA GLN A 146 23.45 0.15 -31.08
C GLN A 146 22.47 -0.81 -31.74
N PRO A 147 21.39 -1.18 -31.05
CA PRO A 147 20.26 -1.81 -31.72
C PRO A 147 19.61 -0.82 -32.69
N LEU A 148 19.69 -1.08 -33.97
CA LEU A 148 19.09 -0.21 -35.00
C LEU A 148 17.61 -0.52 -35.20
N ARG A 149 17.23 -1.79 -35.02
CA ARG A 149 15.85 -2.24 -35.13
C ARG A 149 15.60 -3.38 -34.14
N SER A 150 15.27 -2.98 -32.90
CA SER A 150 14.86 -3.90 -31.83
C SER A 150 13.93 -3.20 -30.86
N PHE A 151 13.38 -3.95 -29.93
CA PHE A 151 12.58 -3.38 -28.83
C PHE A 151 13.49 -2.65 -27.83
N ASN A 152 13.15 -1.41 -27.50
CA ASN A 152 13.87 -0.61 -26.51
C ASN A 152 13.05 -0.57 -25.20
N SER A 153 13.39 -1.43 -24.22
CA SER A 153 12.73 -1.51 -22.91
C SER A 153 12.88 -0.22 -22.11
N LEU A 154 14.09 0.36 -22.13
CA LEU A 154 14.41 1.55 -21.34
C LEU A 154 13.58 2.78 -21.75
N LYS A 155 13.23 2.87 -23.05
CA LYS A 155 12.31 3.91 -23.54
C LYS A 155 10.92 3.79 -22.94
N TRP A 156 10.43 2.56 -22.72
CA TRP A 156 9.13 2.31 -22.08
C TRP A 156 9.19 2.54 -20.58
N GLU A 157 10.22 2.06 -19.91
CA GLU A 157 10.44 2.29 -18.48
C GLU A 157 10.54 3.79 -18.15
N LYS A 158 11.17 4.59 -19.02
CA LYS A 158 11.19 6.05 -18.89
C LYS A 158 9.79 6.69 -18.93
N LYS A 159 8.80 6.01 -19.55
CA LYS A 159 7.41 6.47 -19.59
C LYS A 159 6.61 5.98 -18.39
N THR A 160 6.83 4.73 -17.97
CA THR A 160 6.03 4.09 -16.90
C THR A 160 6.52 4.45 -15.50
N ALA A 161 7.82 4.47 -15.24
CA ALA A 161 8.37 4.70 -13.90
C ALA A 161 7.95 6.03 -13.24
N PRO A 162 7.84 7.18 -13.94
CA PRO A 162 7.30 8.40 -13.33
C PRO A 162 5.82 8.27 -12.94
N ILE A 163 5.03 7.55 -13.75
CA ILE A 163 3.60 7.32 -13.47
C ILE A 163 3.44 6.42 -12.25
N GLU A 164 4.23 5.34 -12.17
CA GLU A 164 4.25 4.43 -11.02
C GLU A 164 4.61 5.14 -9.72
N TYR A 165 5.57 6.07 -9.79
CA TYR A 165 5.90 6.88 -8.63
C TYR A 165 4.76 7.84 -8.22
N GLN A 166 4.05 8.44 -9.19
CA GLN A 166 2.88 9.27 -8.91
C GLN A 166 1.72 8.44 -8.32
N ILE A 167 1.49 7.24 -8.83
CA ILE A 167 0.53 6.29 -8.27
C ILE A 167 0.88 6.00 -6.82
N ALA A 168 2.13 5.64 -6.53
CA ALA A 168 2.57 5.35 -5.16
C ALA A 168 2.38 6.52 -4.19
N GLN A 169 2.50 7.77 -4.66
CA GLN A 169 2.17 8.94 -3.85
C GLN A 169 0.66 9.02 -3.51
N LYS A 170 -0.19 8.78 -4.51
CA LYS A 170 -1.65 8.78 -4.32
C LYS A 170 -2.11 7.59 -3.46
N ASP A 171 -1.52 6.42 -3.68
CA ASP A 171 -1.80 5.22 -2.90
C ASP A 171 -1.44 5.39 -1.41
N TYR A 172 -0.34 6.10 -1.11
CA TYR A 172 -0.04 6.46 0.26
C TYR A 172 -1.16 7.30 0.90
N LEU A 173 -1.63 8.34 0.20
CA LEU A 173 -2.72 9.18 0.70
C LEU A 173 -4.01 8.38 0.88
N THR A 174 -4.31 7.49 -0.07
CA THR A 174 -5.47 6.59 0.00
C THR A 174 -5.36 5.63 1.17
N ALA A 175 -4.19 5.04 1.41
CA ALA A 175 -3.95 4.15 2.55
C ALA A 175 -4.08 4.88 3.90
N MET A 176 -3.69 6.16 3.99
CA MET A 176 -3.93 6.98 5.18
C MET A 176 -5.43 7.24 5.42
N GLN A 177 -6.24 7.35 4.35
CA GLN A 177 -7.69 7.41 4.48
C GLN A 177 -8.30 6.05 4.88
N ASP A 178 -7.71 4.93 4.49
CA ASP A 178 -8.11 3.61 4.99
C ASP A 178 -7.85 3.46 6.50
N VAL A 179 -6.75 3.99 7.00
CA VAL A 179 -6.50 4.11 8.46
C VAL A 179 -7.60 4.93 9.13
N THR A 180 -7.98 6.06 8.54
CA THR A 180 -9.07 6.93 9.03
C THR A 180 -10.41 6.18 9.09
N LEU A 181 -10.78 5.47 8.03
CA LEU A 181 -12.00 4.67 7.98
C LEU A 181 -12.00 3.57 9.04
N ARG A 182 -10.89 2.86 9.17
CA ARG A 182 -10.76 1.78 10.14
C ARG A 182 -10.87 2.26 11.58
N VAL A 183 -10.15 3.34 11.93
CA VAL A 183 -10.25 3.91 13.28
C VAL A 183 -11.63 4.48 13.56
N THR A 184 -12.31 5.07 12.56
CA THR A 184 -13.69 5.53 12.70
C THR A 184 -14.62 4.37 13.04
N GLY A 185 -14.53 3.25 12.34
CA GLY A 185 -15.33 2.06 12.67
C GLY A 185 -15.08 1.52 14.08
N LEU A 186 -13.81 1.44 14.50
CA LEU A 186 -13.44 1.00 15.85
C LEU A 186 -13.91 1.99 16.92
N PHE A 187 -13.77 3.29 16.67
CA PHE A 187 -14.24 4.35 17.56
C PHE A 187 -15.75 4.24 17.84
N PHE A 188 -16.56 4.13 16.80
CA PHE A 188 -18.02 3.98 16.95
C PHE A 188 -18.41 2.63 17.58
N SER A 189 -17.63 1.57 17.35
CA SER A 189 -17.83 0.28 18.04
C SER A 189 -17.66 0.40 19.56
N VAL A 190 -16.62 1.11 20.02
CA VAL A 190 -16.43 1.41 21.46
C VAL A 190 -17.53 2.32 21.96
N LEU A 191 -17.88 3.36 21.20
CA LEU A 191 -18.92 4.32 21.58
C LEU A 191 -20.27 3.63 21.79
N SER A 192 -20.66 2.71 20.90
CA SER A 192 -21.86 1.90 21.06
C SER A 192 -21.78 1.06 22.34
N ALA A 193 -20.68 0.32 22.53
CA ALA A 193 -20.50 -0.50 23.73
C ALA A 193 -20.50 0.31 25.04
N GLN A 194 -19.92 1.52 25.05
CA GLN A 194 -20.00 2.43 26.20
C GLN A 194 -21.46 2.87 26.48
N SER A 195 -22.21 3.18 25.41
CA SER A 195 -23.62 3.54 25.52
C SER A 195 -24.46 2.38 26.06
N ASP A 196 -24.26 1.16 25.53
CA ASP A 196 -24.99 -0.05 25.90
C ASP A 196 -24.68 -0.45 27.35
N TYR A 197 -23.42 -0.35 27.77
CA TYR A 197 -23.03 -0.60 29.15
C TYR A 197 -23.64 0.43 30.12
N LYS A 198 -23.58 1.73 29.80
CA LYS A 198 -24.24 2.79 30.62
C LYS A 198 -25.75 2.57 30.72
N GLN A 199 -26.37 2.16 29.62
CA GLN A 199 -27.81 1.86 29.55
C GLN A 199 -28.14 0.62 30.38
N SER A 200 -27.35 -0.45 30.30
CA SER A 200 -27.59 -1.67 31.11
C SER A 200 -27.49 -1.42 32.62
N LEU A 201 -26.56 -0.56 33.05
CA LEU A 201 -26.47 -0.12 34.45
C LEU A 201 -27.72 0.65 34.88
N ALA A 202 -28.18 1.61 34.08
CA ALA A 202 -29.39 2.37 34.36
C ALA A 202 -30.62 1.45 34.42
N THR A 203 -30.73 0.52 33.48
CA THR A 203 -31.78 -0.50 33.44
C THR A 203 -31.76 -1.40 34.67
N GLN A 204 -30.59 -1.84 35.14
CA GLN A 204 -30.47 -2.63 36.37
C GLN A 204 -30.98 -1.85 37.59
N GLN A 205 -30.58 -0.59 37.74
CA GLN A 205 -31.03 0.27 38.82
C GLN A 205 -32.56 0.48 38.83
N ASP A 206 -33.14 0.73 37.65
CA ASP A 206 -34.59 0.86 37.49
C ASP A 206 -35.32 -0.44 37.84
N ARG A 207 -34.83 -1.62 37.40
CA ARG A 207 -35.43 -2.92 37.72
C ARG A 207 -35.37 -3.21 39.22
N GLU A 208 -34.29 -2.85 39.91
CA GLU A 208 -34.15 -3.01 41.34
C GLU A 208 -35.15 -2.13 42.09
N ALA A 209 -35.31 -0.87 41.68
CA ALA A 209 -36.30 0.04 42.26
C ALA A 209 -37.73 -0.48 42.04
N LEU A 210 -38.06 -0.96 40.85
CA LEU A 210 -39.40 -1.52 40.54
C LEU A 210 -39.68 -2.81 41.32
N PHE A 211 -38.71 -3.71 41.43
CA PHE A 211 -38.84 -4.92 42.24
C PHE A 211 -39.11 -4.61 43.72
N ASN A 212 -38.33 -3.71 44.30
CA ASN A 212 -38.50 -3.28 45.69
C ASN A 212 -39.88 -2.62 45.94
N MET A 213 -40.38 -1.85 44.96
CA MET A 213 -41.72 -1.26 45.01
C MET A 213 -42.81 -2.34 44.95
N ALA A 214 -42.67 -3.32 44.06
CA ALA A 214 -43.64 -4.41 43.93
C ALA A 214 -43.69 -5.31 45.16
N GLN A 215 -42.57 -5.56 45.81
CA GLN A 215 -42.56 -6.30 47.10
C GLN A 215 -43.39 -5.58 48.17
N LYS A 216 -43.22 -4.26 48.34
CA LYS A 216 -44.03 -3.47 49.27
C LYS A 216 -45.52 -3.46 48.93
N ARG A 217 -45.85 -3.42 47.62
CA ARG A 217 -47.24 -3.50 47.16
C ARG A 217 -47.87 -4.87 47.38
N LEU A 218 -47.07 -5.96 47.32
CA LEU A 218 -47.53 -7.30 47.66
C LEU A 218 -47.89 -7.40 49.13
N GLU A 219 -47.05 -6.85 50.03
CA GLU A 219 -47.32 -6.79 51.47
C GLU A 219 -48.63 -6.02 51.79
N LEU A 220 -48.93 -4.96 51.01
CA LEU A 220 -50.16 -4.18 51.13
C LEU A 220 -51.37 -4.82 50.40
N GLY A 221 -51.18 -5.97 49.72
CA GLY A 221 -52.25 -6.65 48.99
C GLY A 221 -52.69 -5.95 47.68
N THR A 222 -51.90 -5.01 47.15
CA THR A 222 -52.23 -4.21 45.96
C THR A 222 -51.59 -4.69 44.68
N THR A 223 -50.81 -5.78 44.71
CA THR A 223 -50.22 -6.45 43.53
C THR A 223 -50.25 -7.97 43.70
N THR A 224 -49.99 -8.71 42.63
CA THR A 224 -50.00 -10.16 42.64
C THR A 224 -48.57 -10.73 42.81
N LYS A 225 -48.48 -11.94 43.38
CA LYS A 225 -47.21 -12.68 43.48
C LYS A 225 -46.57 -12.91 42.09
N SER A 226 -47.40 -13.06 41.05
CA SER A 226 -46.95 -13.27 39.66
C SER A 226 -46.18 -12.04 39.14
N GLU A 227 -46.67 -10.83 39.40
CA GLU A 227 -45.98 -9.58 39.02
C GLU A 227 -44.66 -9.40 39.78
N VAL A 228 -44.58 -9.73 41.06
CA VAL A 228 -43.31 -9.68 41.79
C VAL A 228 -42.29 -10.64 41.22
N LEU A 229 -42.69 -11.90 40.94
CA LEU A 229 -41.78 -12.89 40.32
C LEU A 229 -41.33 -12.47 38.90
N GLN A 230 -42.20 -11.81 38.11
CA GLN A 230 -41.84 -11.26 36.81
C GLN A 230 -40.82 -10.14 36.94
N LEU A 231 -40.92 -9.27 37.93
CA LEU A 231 -39.94 -8.19 38.16
C LEU A 231 -38.62 -8.74 38.73
N GLU A 232 -38.69 -9.78 39.59
CA GLU A 232 -37.48 -10.46 40.06
C GLU A 232 -36.70 -11.10 38.89
N LEU A 233 -37.37 -11.82 38.01
CA LEU A 233 -36.77 -12.38 36.81
C LEU A 233 -36.16 -11.27 35.93
N SER A 234 -36.88 -10.15 35.75
CA SER A 234 -36.40 -9.00 35.00
C SER A 234 -35.13 -8.39 35.61
N LEU A 235 -35.05 -8.29 36.94
CA LEU A 235 -33.85 -7.81 37.67
C LEU A 235 -32.66 -8.78 37.49
N LEU A 236 -32.90 -10.10 37.59
CA LEU A 236 -31.86 -11.09 37.37
C LEU A 236 -31.31 -11.00 35.92
N ASN A 237 -32.19 -10.89 34.93
CA ASN A 237 -31.79 -10.70 33.56
C ASN A 237 -30.99 -9.40 33.32
N ALA A 238 -31.38 -8.30 33.98
CA ALA A 238 -30.65 -7.04 33.91
C ALA A 238 -29.24 -7.14 34.50
N ARG A 239 -29.06 -7.89 35.62
CA ARG A 239 -27.73 -8.15 36.19
C ARG A 239 -26.83 -8.96 35.23
N VAL A 240 -27.38 -9.96 34.54
CA VAL A 240 -26.67 -10.73 33.52
C VAL A 240 -26.27 -9.83 32.36
N ALA A 241 -27.19 -8.96 31.90
CA ALA A 241 -26.93 -8.01 30.82
C ALA A 241 -25.78 -7.05 31.16
N VAL A 242 -25.74 -6.48 32.39
CA VAL A 242 -24.63 -5.60 32.83
C VAL A 242 -23.28 -6.29 32.72
N ASN A 243 -23.17 -7.54 33.16
CA ASN A 243 -21.92 -8.30 33.06
C ASN A 243 -21.53 -8.55 31.61
N LYS A 244 -22.51 -8.89 30.75
CA LYS A 244 -22.29 -9.11 29.32
C LYS A 244 -21.81 -7.83 28.61
N GLU A 245 -22.51 -6.72 28.82
CA GLU A 245 -22.16 -5.45 28.18
C GLU A 245 -20.82 -4.89 28.70
N LYS A 246 -20.44 -5.19 29.97
CA LYS A 246 -19.12 -4.86 30.50
C LYS A 246 -18.01 -5.60 29.75
N LEU A 247 -18.18 -6.91 29.53
CA LEU A 247 -17.21 -7.72 28.79
C LEU A 247 -17.09 -7.26 27.32
N GLU A 248 -18.22 -6.92 26.68
CA GLU A 248 -18.23 -6.39 25.32
C GLU A 248 -17.51 -5.04 25.25
N LEU A 249 -17.73 -4.13 26.21
CA LEU A 249 -17.02 -2.87 26.29
C LEU A 249 -15.51 -3.08 26.42
N ASP A 250 -15.09 -3.96 27.35
CA ASP A 250 -13.67 -4.23 27.58
C ASP A 250 -12.99 -4.81 26.32
N ASP A 251 -13.68 -5.69 25.57
CA ASP A 251 -13.18 -6.23 24.30
C ASP A 251 -13.05 -5.13 23.23
N ARG A 252 -14.08 -4.29 23.04
CA ARG A 252 -14.05 -3.20 22.06
C ARG A 252 -12.99 -2.16 22.40
N MET A 253 -12.81 -1.83 23.66
CA MET A 253 -11.74 -0.96 24.17
C MET A 253 -10.37 -1.56 23.83
N TYR A 254 -10.18 -2.85 24.12
CA TYR A 254 -8.92 -3.54 23.79
C TYR A 254 -8.61 -3.49 22.29
N GLN A 255 -9.57 -3.82 21.43
CA GLN A 255 -9.41 -3.77 19.98
C GLN A 255 -9.04 -2.38 19.46
N PHE A 256 -9.73 -1.36 19.96
CA PHE A 256 -9.50 0.03 19.56
C PHE A 256 -8.13 0.55 20.01
N PHE A 257 -7.78 0.43 21.28
CA PHE A 257 -6.50 0.93 21.79
C PHE A 257 -5.31 0.10 21.34
N SER A 258 -5.48 -1.19 21.11
CA SER A 258 -4.49 -2.03 20.44
C SER A 258 -4.19 -1.52 19.03
N TYR A 259 -5.22 -1.13 18.26
CA TYR A 259 -5.04 -0.54 16.93
C TYR A 259 -4.31 0.81 16.98
N LEU A 260 -4.62 1.66 17.96
CA LEU A 260 -3.92 2.92 18.21
C LEU A 260 -2.51 2.73 18.79
N ARG A 261 -2.16 1.53 19.27
CA ARG A 261 -0.92 1.22 19.99
C ARG A 261 -0.75 2.05 21.26
N VAL A 262 -1.85 2.30 21.95
CA VAL A 262 -1.89 2.96 23.25
C VAL A 262 -2.11 1.90 24.34
N THR A 263 -1.26 1.86 25.35
CA THR A 263 -1.28 0.84 26.40
C THR A 263 -1.98 1.27 27.68
N ASP A 264 -2.07 2.57 27.94
CA ASP A 264 -2.72 3.14 29.12
C ASP A 264 -4.03 3.81 28.73
N TYR A 265 -5.15 3.10 28.92
CA TYR A 265 -6.49 3.55 28.52
C TYR A 265 -7.59 3.20 29.52
N ALA A 266 -7.22 2.81 30.74
CA ALA A 266 -8.18 2.26 31.72
C ALA A 266 -9.36 3.19 32.06
N GLU A 267 -9.19 4.50 31.94
CA GLU A 267 -10.21 5.52 32.26
C GLU A 267 -10.61 6.37 31.00
N ALA A 268 -10.31 5.90 29.80
CA ALA A 268 -10.63 6.65 28.60
C ALA A 268 -12.14 6.65 28.30
N GLU A 269 -12.71 7.83 28.11
CA GLU A 269 -14.09 8.02 27.68
C GLU A 269 -14.11 8.63 26.28
N LEU A 270 -14.82 7.99 25.35
CA LEU A 270 -14.99 8.49 23.98
C LEU A 270 -16.14 9.48 23.91
N ILE A 271 -15.89 10.63 23.29
CA ILE A 271 -16.90 11.67 23.09
C ILE A 271 -17.52 11.53 21.71
N PRO A 272 -18.84 11.32 21.61
CA PRO A 272 -19.51 11.25 20.31
C PRO A 272 -19.40 12.56 19.53
N PRO A 273 -19.17 12.50 18.21
CA PRO A 273 -19.19 13.67 17.33
C PRO A 273 -20.63 14.05 17.00
N TYR A 274 -21.34 14.68 17.96
CA TYR A 274 -22.75 15.03 17.82
C TYR A 274 -23.04 16.11 16.77
N VAL A 275 -22.03 16.91 16.41
CA VAL A 275 -22.20 17.96 15.39
C VAL A 275 -22.03 17.34 14.02
N VAL A 276 -23.14 17.18 13.31
CA VAL A 276 -23.19 16.73 11.93
C VAL A 276 -23.16 17.95 11.02
N PRO A 277 -22.11 18.16 10.19
CA PRO A 277 -22.05 19.26 9.25
C PRO A 277 -23.15 19.14 8.17
N GLU A 278 -23.86 20.22 7.90
CA GLU A 278 -24.84 20.30 6.80
C GLU A 278 -24.09 20.61 5.49
N VAL A 279 -23.44 19.61 4.88
CA VAL A 279 -22.75 19.74 3.60
C VAL A 279 -23.54 18.99 2.54
N LEU A 280 -23.93 19.69 1.48
CA LEU A 280 -24.53 19.10 0.28
C LEU A 280 -23.51 19.11 -0.85
N LEU A 281 -23.19 17.93 -1.37
CA LEU A 281 -22.19 17.75 -2.41
C LEU A 281 -22.81 17.63 -3.79
N ASN A 282 -22.18 18.32 -4.77
CA ASN A 282 -22.52 18.16 -6.18
C ASN A 282 -21.74 16.97 -6.76
N ALA A 283 -22.44 16.01 -7.38
CA ALA A 283 -21.84 14.80 -7.92
C ALA A 283 -20.79 15.08 -9.03
N ASP A 284 -21.00 16.10 -9.84
CA ASP A 284 -20.06 16.44 -10.92
C ASP A 284 -18.79 17.12 -10.38
N GLU A 285 -18.89 17.91 -9.32
CA GLU A 285 -17.74 18.48 -8.61
C GLU A 285 -16.91 17.40 -7.91
N VAL A 286 -17.59 16.48 -7.23
CA VAL A 286 -16.93 15.31 -6.60
C VAL A 286 -16.20 14.46 -7.65
N LEU A 287 -16.82 14.25 -8.82
CA LEU A 287 -16.20 13.51 -9.91
C LEU A 287 -14.96 14.22 -10.45
N LEU A 288 -15.01 15.54 -10.65
CA LEU A 288 -13.86 16.33 -11.10
C LEU A 288 -12.69 16.22 -10.11
N LYS A 289 -12.97 16.35 -8.81
CA LYS A 289 -11.93 16.20 -7.76
C LYS A 289 -11.39 14.77 -7.71
N ALA A 290 -12.23 13.76 -7.81
CA ALA A 290 -11.81 12.36 -7.81
C ALA A 290 -10.89 12.04 -9.01
N ILE A 291 -11.21 12.51 -10.21
CA ILE A 291 -10.39 12.33 -11.42
C ILE A 291 -9.04 13.07 -11.29
N ALA A 292 -9.02 14.25 -10.70
CA ALA A 292 -7.82 15.07 -10.56
C ALA A 292 -6.86 14.54 -9.46
N ASN A 293 -7.41 14.09 -8.34
CA ASN A 293 -6.62 13.82 -7.15
C ASN A 293 -6.31 12.33 -6.92
N SER A 294 -7.18 11.40 -7.36
CA SER A 294 -6.97 9.96 -7.12
C SER A 294 -5.94 9.31 -8.06
N SER A 295 -5.52 8.08 -7.77
CA SER A 295 -4.66 7.27 -8.64
C SER A 295 -5.37 6.71 -9.87
N HIS A 296 -6.71 6.71 -9.90
CA HIS A 296 -7.52 6.01 -10.90
C HIS A 296 -7.12 6.28 -12.36
N THR A 297 -6.99 7.56 -12.74
CA THR A 297 -6.61 7.95 -14.11
C THR A 297 -5.16 7.55 -14.44
N LEU A 298 -4.26 7.63 -13.47
CA LEU A 298 -2.86 7.23 -13.62
C LEU A 298 -2.72 5.71 -13.79
N GLU A 299 -3.48 4.94 -13.01
CA GLU A 299 -3.53 3.48 -13.11
C GLU A 299 -4.07 3.02 -14.47
N GLN A 300 -5.15 3.64 -14.95
CA GLN A 300 -5.68 3.37 -16.29
C GLN A 300 -4.62 3.64 -17.38
N ARG A 301 -3.90 4.75 -17.26
CA ARG A 301 -2.82 5.10 -18.20
C ARG A 301 -1.66 4.12 -18.12
N GLN A 302 -1.26 3.71 -16.92
CA GLN A 302 -0.21 2.69 -16.72
C GLN A 302 -0.60 1.37 -17.38
N GLN A 303 -1.80 0.85 -17.11
CA GLN A 303 -2.29 -0.38 -17.71
C GLN A 303 -2.32 -0.32 -19.24
N MET A 304 -2.73 0.81 -19.83
CA MET A 304 -2.70 0.99 -21.27
C MET A 304 -1.27 1.00 -21.83
N LEU A 305 -0.33 1.69 -21.16
CA LEU A 305 1.07 1.71 -21.54
C LEU A 305 1.73 0.32 -21.48
N GLU A 306 1.34 -0.52 -20.52
CA GLU A 306 1.88 -1.90 -20.41
C GLU A 306 1.44 -2.78 -21.60
N VAL A 307 0.18 -2.70 -22.02
CA VAL A 307 -0.27 -3.47 -23.20
C VAL A 307 0.27 -2.91 -24.49
N GLU A 308 0.45 -1.59 -24.63
CA GLU A 308 1.14 -0.95 -25.76
C GLU A 308 2.61 -1.39 -25.82
N LYS A 309 3.31 -1.47 -24.69
CA LYS A 309 4.68 -1.99 -24.56
C LYS A 309 4.75 -3.44 -25.03
N ALA A 310 3.84 -4.29 -24.59
CA ALA A 310 3.77 -5.69 -25.00
C ALA A 310 3.50 -5.84 -26.51
N LEU A 311 2.63 -5.01 -27.07
CA LEU A 311 2.37 -4.99 -28.51
C LEU A 311 3.61 -4.53 -29.31
N ALA A 312 4.28 -3.47 -28.85
CA ALA A 312 5.52 -2.98 -29.45
C ALA A 312 6.63 -4.05 -29.44
N GLN A 313 6.76 -4.78 -28.32
CA GLN A 313 7.69 -5.90 -28.18
C GLN A 313 7.36 -7.04 -29.16
N ALA A 314 6.08 -7.44 -29.24
CA ALA A 314 5.63 -8.48 -30.17
C ALA A 314 5.89 -8.09 -31.63
N LYS A 315 5.62 -6.83 -32.01
CA LYS A 315 5.89 -6.30 -33.36
C LYS A 315 7.37 -6.25 -33.66
N SER A 316 8.21 -5.86 -32.70
CA SER A 316 9.67 -5.84 -32.86
C SER A 316 10.24 -7.24 -33.07
N SER A 317 9.77 -8.24 -32.34
CA SER A 317 10.25 -9.62 -32.41
C SER A 317 9.90 -10.32 -33.74
N LYS A 318 8.88 -9.85 -34.47
CA LYS A 318 8.44 -10.44 -35.75
C LYS A 318 9.35 -10.10 -36.91
N GLY A 319 10.09 -9.00 -36.84
CA GLY A 319 10.80 -8.43 -37.98
C GLY A 319 12.30 -8.68 -37.95
N LEU A 320 12.94 -8.08 -38.95
CA LEU A 320 14.39 -7.96 -39.00
C LEU A 320 14.91 -7.25 -37.74
N GLN A 321 15.87 -7.87 -37.06
CA GLN A 321 16.62 -7.24 -35.97
C GLN A 321 18.03 -6.93 -36.47
N LEU A 322 18.48 -5.72 -36.23
CA LEU A 322 19.79 -5.23 -36.60
C LEU A 322 20.49 -4.63 -35.39
N THR A 323 21.72 -5.06 -35.17
CA THR A 323 22.58 -4.49 -34.14
C THR A 323 23.92 -4.11 -34.75
N LEU A 324 24.27 -2.84 -34.64
CA LEU A 324 25.60 -2.33 -34.99
C LEU A 324 26.46 -2.40 -33.72
N SER A 325 27.64 -2.97 -33.82
CA SER A 325 28.67 -2.96 -32.78
C SER A 325 29.96 -2.35 -33.32
N GLY A 326 30.57 -1.51 -32.55
CA GLY A 326 31.89 -0.91 -32.84
C GLY A 326 32.76 -0.96 -31.58
N GLU A 327 34.03 -1.28 -31.80
CA GLU A 327 35.02 -1.32 -30.73
C GLU A 327 36.32 -0.72 -31.24
N VAL A 328 36.88 0.19 -30.46
CA VAL A 328 38.18 0.81 -30.77
C VAL A 328 38.99 0.81 -29.46
N GLY A 329 40.23 0.43 -29.55
CA GLY A 329 41.09 0.37 -28.36
C GLY A 329 42.52 0.03 -28.66
N PHE A 330 43.24 -0.29 -27.62
CA PHE A 330 44.62 -0.70 -27.66
C PHE A 330 44.82 -2.02 -26.95
N SER A 331 45.61 -2.92 -27.50
CA SER A 331 45.91 -4.20 -26.91
C SER A 331 47.38 -4.56 -27.07
N GLN A 332 47.91 -5.34 -26.12
CA GLN A 332 49.26 -5.93 -26.23
C GLN A 332 49.33 -7.18 -25.36
N THR A 333 50.18 -8.11 -25.81
CA THR A 333 50.55 -9.31 -25.05
C THR A 333 52.05 -9.28 -24.71
N GLY A 334 52.43 -9.82 -23.59
CA GLY A 334 53.83 -9.89 -23.15
C GLY A 334 54.04 -10.97 -22.12
N SER A 335 55.28 -11.41 -21.96
CA SER A 335 55.69 -12.38 -20.90
C SER A 335 55.82 -11.72 -19.50
N THR A 336 55.92 -10.39 -19.48
CA THR A 336 55.89 -9.61 -18.22
C THR A 336 54.79 -8.59 -18.23
N PHE A 337 54.38 -8.17 -17.04
CA PHE A 337 53.35 -7.10 -16.90
C PHE A 337 53.78 -5.82 -17.66
N ASN A 338 55.05 -5.44 -17.60
CA ASN A 338 55.53 -4.21 -18.21
C ASN A 338 55.51 -4.30 -19.76
N ASP A 339 55.83 -5.48 -20.31
CA ASP A 339 55.79 -5.68 -21.78
C ASP A 339 54.39 -5.65 -22.34
N ALA A 340 53.41 -6.11 -21.57
CA ALA A 340 51.99 -6.02 -21.95
C ALA A 340 51.46 -4.59 -22.03
N TYR A 341 52.14 -3.61 -21.46
CA TYR A 341 51.76 -2.18 -21.51
C TYR A 341 52.68 -1.34 -22.41
N ARG A 342 53.68 -1.97 -23.08
CA ARG A 342 54.56 -1.28 -23.99
C ARG A 342 54.22 -1.62 -25.42
N ARG A 343 54.38 -0.65 -26.33
CA ARG A 343 54.14 -0.82 -27.79
C ARG A 343 52.73 -1.35 -28.07
N LEU A 344 51.76 -0.71 -27.46
CA LEU A 344 50.36 -1.04 -27.68
C LEU A 344 50.00 -1.00 -29.15
N ARG A 345 49.21 -1.93 -29.59
CA ARG A 345 48.67 -2.01 -30.97
C ARG A 345 47.23 -1.55 -30.93
N ASP A 346 46.85 -0.84 -31.95
CA ASP A 346 45.46 -0.47 -32.24
C ASP A 346 44.63 -1.72 -32.49
N ASN A 347 43.41 -1.69 -32.03
CA ASN A 347 42.39 -2.71 -32.22
C ASN A 347 41.09 -2.04 -32.62
N GLU A 348 40.62 -2.30 -33.83
CA GLU A 348 39.37 -1.75 -34.34
C GLU A 348 38.51 -2.91 -34.83
N ILE A 349 37.30 -3.00 -34.29
CA ILE A 349 36.33 -4.02 -34.71
C ILE A 349 35.01 -3.33 -34.98
N VAL A 350 34.45 -3.57 -36.16
CA VAL A 350 33.10 -3.11 -36.52
C VAL A 350 32.32 -4.31 -37.00
N GLY A 351 31.14 -4.49 -36.42
CA GLY A 351 30.25 -5.59 -36.75
C GLY A 351 28.82 -5.15 -36.97
N LEU A 352 28.15 -5.72 -37.91
CA LEU A 352 26.70 -5.61 -38.10
C LEU A 352 26.07 -6.98 -37.97
N THR A 353 25.32 -7.19 -36.92
CA THR A 353 24.60 -8.43 -36.64
C THR A 353 23.17 -8.32 -37.16
N LEU A 354 22.80 -9.28 -38.00
CA LEU A 354 21.47 -9.40 -38.60
C LEU A 354 20.80 -10.66 -38.04
N SER A 355 19.58 -10.54 -37.54
CA SER A 355 18.73 -11.67 -37.18
C SER A 355 17.34 -11.49 -37.80
N LEU A 356 16.93 -12.44 -38.62
CA LEU A 356 15.64 -12.44 -39.30
C LEU A 356 15.02 -13.84 -39.20
N PRO A 357 13.88 -14.00 -38.57
CA PRO A 357 13.13 -15.24 -38.61
C PRO A 357 12.53 -15.41 -40.02
N ILE A 358 13.10 -16.34 -40.81
CA ILE A 358 12.67 -16.56 -42.22
C ILE A 358 11.35 -17.33 -42.26
N PHE A 359 11.23 -18.35 -41.42
CA PHE A 359 10.05 -19.19 -41.36
C PHE A 359 9.80 -19.70 -39.94
N ASP A 360 8.66 -19.36 -39.35
CA ASP A 360 8.30 -19.67 -37.97
C ASP A 360 6.88 -20.25 -37.83
N TRP A 361 6.32 -20.79 -38.92
CA TRP A 361 4.97 -21.37 -38.93
C TRP A 361 3.86 -20.42 -38.46
N GLY A 362 4.10 -19.12 -38.46
CA GLY A 362 3.16 -18.09 -38.05
C GLY A 362 3.19 -17.75 -36.55
N VAL A 363 4.16 -18.26 -35.79
CA VAL A 363 4.32 -17.97 -34.35
C VAL A 363 4.43 -16.48 -34.09
N SER A 364 5.29 -15.77 -34.82
CA SER A 364 5.43 -14.31 -34.64
C SER A 364 4.16 -13.53 -35.00
N ARG A 365 3.46 -13.96 -36.06
CA ARG A 365 2.15 -13.38 -36.43
C ARG A 365 1.12 -13.63 -35.32
N GLY A 366 1.07 -14.85 -34.79
CA GLY A 366 0.18 -15.21 -33.68
C GLY A 366 0.44 -14.38 -32.45
N ARG A 367 1.72 -14.16 -32.08
CA ARG A 367 2.09 -13.30 -30.91
C ARG A 367 1.63 -11.85 -31.09
N VAL A 368 1.78 -11.28 -32.30
CA VAL A 368 1.29 -9.93 -32.58
C VAL A 368 -0.25 -9.87 -32.45
N LYS A 369 -0.96 -10.84 -33.09
CA LYS A 369 -2.43 -10.90 -32.98
C LYS A 369 -2.93 -11.08 -31.57
N MET A 370 -2.24 -11.90 -30.79
CA MET A 370 -2.55 -12.05 -29.35
C MET A 370 -2.34 -10.73 -28.59
N ALA A 371 -1.26 -9.99 -28.86
CA ALA A 371 -1.00 -8.71 -28.22
C ALA A 371 -2.02 -7.63 -28.63
N GLU A 372 -2.43 -7.60 -29.91
CA GLU A 372 -3.52 -6.74 -30.41
C GLU A 372 -4.83 -7.05 -29.67
N ALA A 373 -5.23 -8.31 -29.64
CA ALA A 373 -6.45 -8.71 -28.93
C ALA A 373 -6.41 -8.38 -27.43
N ARG A 374 -5.25 -8.57 -26.76
CA ARG A 374 -5.07 -8.17 -25.34
C ARG A 374 -5.20 -6.66 -25.16
N MET A 375 -4.69 -5.86 -26.07
CA MET A 375 -4.84 -4.41 -26.04
C MET A 375 -6.32 -4.01 -26.16
N ASP A 376 -7.08 -4.63 -27.07
CA ASP A 376 -8.53 -4.35 -27.22
C ASP A 376 -9.31 -4.79 -25.99
N VAL A 377 -9.00 -5.97 -25.42
CA VAL A 377 -9.59 -6.43 -24.14
C VAL A 377 -9.31 -5.43 -23.01
N THR A 378 -8.06 -4.95 -22.91
CA THR A 378 -7.71 -3.99 -21.85
C THR A 378 -8.43 -2.67 -22.06
N ARG A 379 -8.51 -2.16 -23.30
CA ARG A 379 -9.25 -0.93 -23.61
C ARG A 379 -10.71 -1.03 -23.16
N THR A 380 -11.40 -2.10 -23.56
CA THR A 380 -12.81 -2.32 -23.17
C THR A 380 -12.98 -2.42 -21.64
N LYS A 381 -12.06 -3.13 -20.96
CA LYS A 381 -12.07 -3.21 -19.49
C LYS A 381 -11.89 -1.84 -18.82
N LEU A 382 -11.00 -0.99 -19.34
CA LEU A 382 -10.78 0.35 -18.82
C LEU A 382 -11.98 1.27 -19.04
N GLU A 383 -12.64 1.18 -20.21
CA GLU A 383 -13.89 1.90 -20.49
C GLU A 383 -15.00 1.49 -19.52
N GLN A 384 -15.18 0.17 -19.30
CA GLN A 384 -16.13 -0.33 -18.32
C GLN A 384 -15.79 0.12 -16.89
N ALA A 385 -14.54 -0.03 -16.47
CA ALA A 385 -14.07 0.37 -15.13
C ALA A 385 -14.28 1.89 -14.89
N HIS A 386 -14.07 2.71 -15.91
CA HIS A 386 -14.35 4.14 -15.81
C HIS A 386 -15.84 4.43 -15.64
N SER A 387 -16.70 3.74 -16.41
CA SER A 387 -18.15 3.88 -16.27
C SER A 387 -18.64 3.47 -14.88
N ASP A 388 -18.15 2.33 -14.39
CA ASP A 388 -18.48 1.79 -13.06
C ASP A 388 -18.01 2.76 -11.95
N TYR A 389 -16.81 3.32 -12.08
CA TYR A 389 -16.26 4.31 -11.15
C TYR A 389 -17.12 5.58 -11.06
N VAL A 390 -17.55 6.12 -12.20
CA VAL A 390 -18.43 7.29 -12.25
C VAL A 390 -19.78 6.99 -11.58
N GLN A 391 -20.37 5.81 -11.84
CA GLN A 391 -21.63 5.42 -11.24
C GLN A 391 -21.52 5.20 -9.73
N ASP A 392 -20.43 4.57 -9.26
CA ASP A 392 -20.16 4.35 -7.84
C ASP A 392 -20.00 5.67 -7.07
N LEU A 393 -19.24 6.61 -7.64
CA LEU A 393 -19.11 7.94 -7.05
C LEU A 393 -20.44 8.69 -6.95
N ARG A 394 -21.25 8.69 -8.02
CA ARG A 394 -22.57 9.31 -7.99
C ARG A 394 -23.46 8.69 -6.93
N LYS A 395 -23.45 7.37 -6.80
CA LYS A 395 -24.20 6.66 -5.76
C LYS A 395 -23.74 7.07 -4.36
N LYS A 396 -22.42 7.12 -4.11
CA LYS A 396 -21.84 7.55 -2.82
C LYS A 396 -22.25 8.98 -2.46
N VAL A 397 -22.24 9.90 -3.42
CA VAL A 397 -22.70 11.28 -3.21
C VAL A 397 -24.20 11.33 -2.86
N LEU A 398 -25.04 10.59 -3.57
CA LEU A 398 -26.47 10.52 -3.24
C LEU A 398 -26.70 9.96 -1.84
N GLN A 399 -25.99 8.90 -1.45
CA GLN A 399 -26.07 8.31 -0.12
C GLN A 399 -25.65 9.33 0.94
N PHE A 400 -24.49 9.96 0.79
CA PHE A 400 -23.99 10.95 1.73
C PHE A 400 -24.95 12.14 1.90
N ASN A 401 -25.51 12.68 0.82
CA ASN A 401 -26.43 13.83 0.86
C ASN A 401 -27.72 13.55 1.64
N THR A 402 -28.09 12.29 1.86
CA THR A 402 -29.26 11.92 2.68
C THR A 402 -28.91 11.77 4.16
N GLN A 403 -27.65 11.58 4.52
CA GLN A 403 -27.22 11.28 5.90
C GLN A 403 -27.49 12.40 6.92
N PRO A 404 -27.28 13.70 6.63
CA PRO A 404 -27.57 14.75 7.61
C PRO A 404 -29.02 14.74 8.08
N MET A 405 -29.97 14.51 7.15
CA MET A 405 -31.39 14.42 7.50
C MET A 405 -31.70 13.16 8.31
N GLN A 406 -31.12 12.01 7.94
CA GLN A 406 -31.30 10.76 8.67
C GLN A 406 -30.74 10.86 10.10
N CYS A 407 -29.60 11.50 10.31
CA CYS A 407 -29.05 11.77 11.64
C CYS A 407 -29.98 12.65 12.47
N LYS A 408 -30.53 13.71 11.86
CA LYS A 408 -31.48 14.63 12.53
C LYS A 408 -32.77 13.91 12.92
N ASP A 409 -33.33 13.09 12.05
CA ASP A 409 -34.54 12.32 12.31
C ASP A 409 -34.29 11.25 13.38
N ALA A 410 -33.14 10.58 13.36
CA ALA A 410 -32.76 9.61 14.40
C ALA A 410 -32.57 10.27 15.78
N LEU A 411 -31.95 11.47 15.83
CA LEU A 411 -31.86 12.25 17.08
C LEU A 411 -33.25 12.59 17.63
N ARG A 412 -34.13 13.06 16.75
CA ARG A 412 -35.50 13.40 17.15
C ARG A 412 -36.29 12.18 17.62
N ALA A 413 -36.10 11.03 16.99
CA ALA A 413 -36.70 9.77 17.41
C ALA A 413 -36.20 9.34 18.79
N GLN A 414 -34.88 9.50 19.06
CA GLN A 414 -34.32 9.25 20.40
C GLN A 414 -34.95 10.15 21.47
N GLU A 415 -35.04 11.47 21.24
CA GLU A 415 -35.64 12.42 22.16
C GLU A 415 -37.11 12.04 22.51
N ILE A 416 -37.90 11.70 21.48
CA ILE A 416 -39.29 11.28 21.64
C ILE A 416 -39.39 9.98 22.46
N ALA A 417 -38.53 8.99 22.18
CA ALA A 417 -38.54 7.73 22.88
C ALA A 417 -38.12 7.87 24.36
N GLU A 418 -37.12 8.73 24.64
CA GLU A 418 -36.71 9.06 26.02
C GLU A 418 -37.83 9.75 26.81
N GLU A 419 -38.49 10.73 26.21
CA GLU A 419 -39.64 11.41 26.83
C GLU A 419 -40.77 10.43 27.10
N ARG A 420 -41.11 9.57 26.14
CA ARG A 420 -42.15 8.54 26.29
C ARG A 420 -41.82 7.55 27.38
N TYR A 421 -40.58 7.06 27.45
CA TYR A 421 -40.15 6.18 28.56
C TYR A 421 -40.29 6.89 29.93
N GLY A 422 -39.87 8.14 30.03
CA GLY A 422 -40.02 8.92 31.26
C GLY A 422 -41.50 9.11 31.71
N ILE A 423 -42.44 9.29 30.77
CA ILE A 423 -43.88 9.34 31.02
C ILE A 423 -44.40 7.97 31.49
N MET A 424 -44.05 6.89 30.78
CA MET A 424 -44.49 5.52 31.13
C MET A 424 -43.98 5.08 32.50
N ARG A 425 -42.73 5.42 32.84
CA ARG A 425 -42.15 5.15 34.16
C ARG A 425 -42.98 5.81 35.28
N ARG A 426 -43.28 7.13 35.18
CA ARG A 426 -44.12 7.85 36.15
C ARG A 426 -45.53 7.25 36.28
N ARG A 427 -46.14 6.88 35.15
CA ARG A 427 -47.46 6.22 35.15
C ARG A 427 -47.45 4.84 35.75
N PHE A 428 -46.36 4.07 35.59
CA PHE A 428 -46.18 2.80 36.24
C PHE A 428 -46.06 2.95 37.77
N GLU A 429 -45.34 3.97 38.24
CA GLU A 429 -45.22 4.29 39.68
C GLU A 429 -46.59 4.57 40.31
N THR A 430 -47.53 5.09 39.58
CA THR A 430 -48.92 5.30 40.03
C THR A 430 -49.85 4.12 39.80
N GLY A 431 -49.38 3.04 39.13
CA GLY A 431 -50.19 1.87 38.83
C GLY A 431 -51.12 2.03 37.63
N ALA A 432 -50.92 3.06 36.81
CA ALA A 432 -51.78 3.38 35.66
C ALA A 432 -51.42 2.65 34.35
N VAL A 433 -50.28 1.94 34.30
CA VAL A 433 -49.83 1.15 33.14
C VAL A 433 -49.21 -0.16 33.60
N SER A 434 -49.17 -1.15 32.68
CA SER A 434 -48.62 -2.48 32.95
C SER A 434 -47.09 -2.50 32.88
N VAL A 435 -46.48 -3.55 33.48
CA VAL A 435 -45.03 -3.86 33.33
C VAL A 435 -44.68 -4.06 31.86
N THR A 436 -45.56 -4.64 31.04
CA THR A 436 -45.37 -4.89 29.63
C THR A 436 -45.25 -3.56 28.86
N ASP A 437 -46.14 -2.61 29.13
CA ASP A 437 -46.10 -1.27 28.46
C ASP A 437 -44.80 -0.51 28.79
N LEU A 438 -44.37 -0.59 30.07
CA LEU A 438 -43.09 0.01 30.49
C LEU A 438 -41.89 -0.64 29.79
N ASN A 439 -41.88 -1.96 29.69
CA ASN A 439 -40.81 -2.70 29.00
C ASN A 439 -40.75 -2.35 27.52
N THR A 440 -41.90 -2.22 26.84
CA THR A 440 -41.97 -1.81 25.45
C THR A 440 -41.39 -0.41 25.23
N ALA A 441 -41.79 0.57 26.08
CA ALA A 441 -41.28 1.93 25.98
C ALA A 441 -39.77 2.01 26.24
N GLN A 442 -39.23 1.14 27.14
CA GLN A 442 -37.80 1.06 27.38
C GLN A 442 -37.05 0.49 26.17
N GLN A 443 -37.55 -0.61 25.58
CA GLN A 443 -36.93 -1.21 24.39
C GLN A 443 -36.91 -0.22 23.20
N GLU A 444 -38.00 0.54 23.03
CA GLU A 444 -38.06 1.58 22.00
C GLU A 444 -37.01 2.68 22.25
N MET A 445 -36.82 3.13 23.49
CA MET A 445 -35.82 4.12 23.85
C MET A 445 -34.38 3.58 23.61
N GLU A 446 -34.09 2.36 24.04
CA GLU A 446 -32.78 1.71 23.81
C GLU A 446 -32.49 1.56 22.30
N SER A 447 -33.49 1.10 21.53
CA SER A 447 -33.38 0.98 20.08
C SER A 447 -33.15 2.32 19.37
N ALA A 448 -33.89 3.38 19.76
CA ALA A 448 -33.74 4.70 19.17
C ALA A 448 -32.35 5.30 19.44
N LYS A 449 -31.82 5.10 20.64
CA LYS A 449 -30.46 5.55 21.01
C LYS A 449 -29.38 4.84 20.22
N SER A 450 -29.47 3.52 20.10
CA SER A 450 -28.54 2.72 19.27
C SER A 450 -28.62 3.11 17.81
N GLN A 451 -29.84 3.37 17.29
CA GLN A 451 -30.05 3.83 15.93
C GLN A 451 -29.41 5.19 15.66
N TYR A 452 -29.47 6.13 16.58
CA TYR A 452 -28.82 7.43 16.43
C TYR A 452 -27.28 7.30 16.35
N ILE A 453 -26.67 6.51 17.24
CA ILE A 453 -25.22 6.22 17.18
C ILE A 453 -24.83 5.57 15.85
N SER A 454 -25.65 4.63 15.36
CA SER A 454 -25.45 3.98 14.05
C SER A 454 -25.54 4.96 12.90
N GLN A 455 -26.48 5.93 12.91
CA GLN A 455 -26.56 6.95 11.88
C GLN A 455 -25.35 7.90 11.90
N LEU A 456 -24.87 8.30 13.09
CA LEU A 456 -23.63 9.06 13.21
C LEU A 456 -22.43 8.30 12.63
N GLN A 457 -22.30 7.01 12.91
CA GLN A 457 -21.27 6.15 12.33
C GLN A 457 -21.36 6.12 10.82
N THR A 458 -22.56 5.94 10.27
CA THR A 458 -22.78 5.89 8.82
C THR A 458 -22.40 7.21 8.17
N PHE A 459 -22.82 8.36 8.76
CA PHE A 459 -22.43 9.68 8.26
C PHE A 459 -20.92 9.86 8.16
N TRP A 460 -20.19 9.58 9.23
CA TRP A 460 -18.72 9.76 9.24
C TRP A 460 -18.01 8.75 8.36
N THR A 461 -18.52 7.52 8.25
CA THR A 461 -17.99 6.50 7.33
C THR A 461 -18.19 6.92 5.86
N ASP A 462 -19.38 7.40 5.49
CA ASP A 462 -19.67 7.88 4.15
C ASP A 462 -18.83 9.13 3.82
N TYR A 463 -18.69 10.05 4.76
CA TYR A 463 -17.83 11.23 4.63
C TYR A 463 -16.37 10.86 4.32
N TYR A 464 -15.75 10.01 5.15
CA TYR A 464 -14.36 9.59 4.94
C TYR A 464 -14.21 8.68 3.72
N THR A 465 -15.24 7.96 3.32
CA THR A 465 -15.25 7.19 2.06
C THR A 465 -15.20 8.11 0.84
N LEU A 466 -15.95 9.22 0.85
CA LEU A 466 -15.86 10.25 -0.19
C LEU A 466 -14.52 10.97 -0.16
N GLN A 467 -14.01 11.32 1.02
CA GLN A 467 -12.69 11.90 1.22
C GLN A 467 -11.58 11.00 0.67
N LYS A 468 -11.63 9.70 0.91
CA LYS A 468 -10.73 8.70 0.32
C LYS A 468 -10.83 8.69 -1.20
N SER A 469 -12.04 8.71 -1.76
CA SER A 469 -12.25 8.63 -3.20
C SER A 469 -11.80 9.87 -3.96
N THR A 470 -11.80 11.04 -3.30
CA THR A 470 -11.49 12.34 -3.89
C THR A 470 -10.17 12.93 -3.44
N LEU A 471 -9.58 12.40 -2.36
CA LEU A 471 -8.44 12.99 -1.64
C LEU A 471 -8.67 14.49 -1.37
N HIS A 472 -9.93 14.85 -1.04
CA HIS A 472 -10.37 16.21 -0.75
C HIS A 472 -11.20 16.24 0.53
N ASP A 473 -10.91 17.17 1.41
CA ASP A 473 -11.67 17.44 2.63
C ASP A 473 -12.82 18.38 2.29
N TRP A 474 -14.03 17.83 2.23
CA TRP A 474 -15.25 18.57 1.84
C TRP A 474 -15.79 19.50 2.92
N ILE A 475 -15.37 19.32 4.19
CA ILE A 475 -15.75 20.21 5.29
C ILE A 475 -14.86 21.46 5.29
N HIS A 476 -13.57 21.30 5.09
CA HIS A 476 -12.60 22.39 5.11
C HIS A 476 -12.27 22.95 3.71
N GLY A 477 -12.72 22.29 2.64
CA GLY A 477 -12.50 22.73 1.26
C GLY A 477 -11.04 22.62 0.78
N THR A 478 -10.24 21.74 1.35
CA THR A 478 -8.80 21.59 1.05
C THR A 478 -8.48 20.23 0.47
N ASP A 479 -7.52 20.18 -0.47
CA ASP A 479 -6.99 18.92 -0.96
C ASP A 479 -6.04 18.29 0.07
N ILE A 480 -6.06 16.96 0.17
CA ILE A 480 -5.20 16.22 1.10
C ILE A 480 -3.82 16.09 0.48
N GLU A 481 -2.86 16.79 1.05
CA GLU A 481 -1.49 16.81 0.59
C GLU A 481 -0.52 16.43 1.71
N VAL A 482 0.59 15.80 1.34
CA VAL A 482 1.68 15.44 2.26
C VAL A 482 3.01 15.88 1.68
N ASN A 483 3.89 16.39 2.54
CA ASN A 483 5.26 16.72 2.14
C ASN A 483 6.12 15.45 2.05
N PHE A 484 6.09 14.79 0.90
CA PHE A 484 6.87 13.58 0.65
C PHE A 484 8.38 13.75 0.83
N LYS A 485 8.91 14.97 0.67
CA LYS A 485 10.35 15.24 0.88
C LYS A 485 10.77 15.10 2.33
N GLU A 486 9.94 15.54 3.26
CA GLU A 486 10.20 15.36 4.70
C GLU A 486 10.13 13.87 5.09
N MET A 487 9.14 13.15 4.57
CA MET A 487 8.99 11.72 4.80
C MET A 487 10.21 10.91 4.33
N ILE A 488 10.77 11.27 3.16
CA ILE A 488 11.96 10.62 2.58
C ILE A 488 13.21 10.89 3.42
N ASN A 489 13.33 12.09 3.96
CA ASN A 489 14.50 12.52 4.75
C ASN A 489 14.45 12.04 6.21
N GLY A 490 13.39 11.36 6.63
CA GLY A 490 13.27 10.78 7.98
C GLY A 490 12.97 11.82 9.07
N LYS A 491 12.42 12.98 8.70
CA LYS A 491 11.95 14.01 9.64
C LYS A 491 10.45 13.92 9.87
#